data_f61dafa2dad7bccf67947d7cc965632b
#
_entry.id   f61dafa2dad7bccf67947d7cc965632b
#
_cell.length_a   1.000
_cell.length_b   1.000
_cell.length_c   1.000
_cell.angle_alpha   90.00
_cell.angle_beta   90.00
_cell.angle_gamma   90.00
#
_symmetry.space_group_name_H-M   'P 1'
#
loop_
_entity.id
_entity.type
_entity.pdbx_description
1 polymer ?
#
loop_
_entity_poly.entity_id
_entity_poly.type
_entity_poly.pdbx_seq_one_letter_code
_entity_poly.pdbx_strand_id
1 'polypeptide(L)'
;KARSPRETSLALLLCLPYNLGGFNLGTVELNRPIELENRYGEKITRIPDLTIQLKDKRQKRATVLLDYDPAVTHSGGQKITRDLDRENELVTGVQCPHFSVSGEMLKSFESVQGLVRQIRESTGITARDTTMSDLEERQRALWARLFKTR
;
A
#
# COMPACT_ATOMS: atom_id res chain seq x y z
N LYS A 1 11.66 -2.95 10.39
CA LYS A 1 11.67 -1.73 11.19
C LYS A 1 11.42 -0.52 10.33
N ALA A 2 10.49 0.33 10.73
CA ALA A 2 10.19 1.55 9.98
C ALA A 2 11.35 2.52 10.05
N ARG A 3 11.66 3.16 8.93
CA ARG A 3 12.69 4.19 8.85
C ARG A 3 12.13 5.57 9.16
N SER A 4 10.81 5.73 9.15
CA SER A 4 10.15 6.98 9.47
C SER A 4 8.79 6.72 10.10
N PRO A 5 8.29 7.67 10.92
CA PRO A 5 6.94 7.56 11.48
C PRO A 5 5.85 7.49 10.40
N ARG A 6 6.07 8.14 9.25
CA ARG A 6 5.10 8.13 8.16
C ARG A 6 4.90 6.74 7.56
N GLU A 7 5.98 5.96 7.47
CA GLU A 7 5.89 4.59 6.99
C GLU A 7 5.04 3.75 7.94
N THR A 8 5.26 3.88 9.23
CA THR A 8 4.46 3.18 10.23
C THR A 8 2.99 3.61 10.16
N SER A 9 2.75 4.91 10.06
CA SER A 9 1.38 5.43 9.96
C SER A 9 0.66 4.91 8.72
N LEU A 10 1.36 4.86 7.59
CA LEU A 10 0.79 4.33 6.36
C LEU A 10 0.46 2.84 6.51
N ALA A 11 1.37 2.07 7.10
CA ALA A 11 1.15 0.65 7.34
C ALA A 11 -0.10 0.42 8.21
N LEU A 12 -0.25 1.21 9.26
CA LEU A 12 -1.40 1.11 10.16
C LEU A 12 -2.70 1.42 9.43
N LEU A 13 -2.73 2.52 8.68
CA LEU A 13 -3.93 2.92 7.97
C LEU A 13 -4.37 1.88 6.95
N LEU A 14 -3.43 1.36 6.18
CA LEU A 14 -3.74 0.41 5.11
C LEU A 14 -4.12 -0.97 5.63
N CYS A 15 -3.53 -1.42 6.73
CA CYS A 15 -3.61 -2.83 7.13
C CYS A 15 -4.36 -3.12 8.42
N LEU A 16 -4.64 -2.12 9.25
CA LEU A 16 -5.46 -2.36 10.43
C LEU A 16 -6.85 -2.86 10.04
N PRO A 17 -7.48 -3.69 10.88
CA PRO A 17 -8.83 -4.17 10.60
C PRO A 17 -9.84 -3.03 10.55
N TYR A 18 -10.99 -3.31 9.91
CA TYR A 18 -12.05 -2.32 9.76
C TYR A 18 -12.55 -1.76 11.10
N ASN A 19 -12.65 -2.60 12.12
CA ASN A 19 -13.13 -2.14 13.44
C ASN A 19 -12.19 -1.15 14.11
N LEU A 20 -10.94 -1.10 13.66
CA LEU A 20 -9.95 -0.13 14.15
C LEU A 20 -9.78 1.06 13.19
N GLY A 21 -10.56 1.10 12.12
CA GLY A 21 -10.51 2.18 11.16
C GLY A 21 -9.51 2.01 10.04
N GLY A 22 -8.92 0.81 9.88
CA GLY A 22 -8.00 0.55 8.79
C GLY A 22 -8.70 0.08 7.53
N PHE A 23 -7.95 -0.01 6.44
CA PHE A 23 -8.48 -0.51 5.17
C PHE A 23 -8.42 -2.03 5.04
N ASN A 24 -7.84 -2.68 6.02
CA ASN A 24 -7.82 -4.15 6.11
C ASN A 24 -7.27 -4.81 4.84
N LEU A 25 -6.20 -4.22 4.28
CA LEU A 25 -5.63 -4.77 3.05
C LEU A 25 -4.97 -6.13 3.25
N GLY A 26 -4.33 -6.35 4.39
CA GLY A 26 -3.66 -7.60 4.64
C GLY A 26 -2.59 -7.45 5.71
N THR A 27 -1.55 -8.29 5.61
CA THR A 27 -0.40 -8.19 6.52
C THR A 27 0.68 -7.33 5.91
N VAL A 28 1.41 -6.60 6.74
CA VAL A 28 2.44 -5.68 6.27
C VAL A 28 3.76 -5.98 6.98
N GLU A 29 4.85 -5.87 6.20
CA GLU A 29 6.20 -5.91 6.72
C GLU A 29 6.93 -4.66 6.28
N LEU A 30 7.75 -4.11 7.18
CA LEU A 30 8.45 -2.86 6.95
C LEU A 30 9.93 -3.12 6.66
N ASN A 31 10.44 -2.51 5.60
CA ASN A 31 11.86 -2.52 5.25
C ASN A 31 12.48 -3.92 5.21
N ARG A 32 11.74 -4.89 4.70
CA ARG A 32 12.18 -6.27 4.59
C ARG A 32 12.80 -6.51 3.22
N PRO A 33 14.01 -7.08 3.13
CA PRO A 33 14.57 -7.49 1.84
C PRO A 33 13.72 -8.57 1.20
N ILE A 34 13.47 -8.42 -0.09
CA ILE A 34 12.70 -9.38 -0.89
C ILE A 34 13.51 -9.74 -2.12
N GLU A 35 13.60 -11.03 -2.40
CA GLU A 35 14.19 -11.51 -3.64
C GLU A 35 13.12 -11.57 -4.72
N LEU A 36 13.41 -10.92 -5.83
CA LEU A 36 12.52 -10.84 -6.98
C LEU A 36 13.25 -11.36 -8.22
N GLU A 37 12.48 -11.68 -9.22
CA GLU A 37 13.02 -12.01 -10.53
C GLU A 37 12.55 -10.96 -11.52
N ASN A 38 13.47 -10.39 -12.30
CA ASN A 38 13.10 -9.40 -13.29
C ASN A 38 12.61 -10.10 -14.57
N ARG A 39 12.19 -9.31 -15.56
CA ARG A 39 11.67 -9.84 -16.82
C ARG A 39 12.69 -10.64 -17.62
N TYR A 40 13.98 -10.52 -17.30
CA TYR A 40 15.06 -11.26 -17.97
C TYR A 40 15.45 -12.52 -17.21
N GLY A 41 14.72 -12.87 -16.14
CA GLY A 41 15.00 -14.04 -15.35
C GLY A 41 16.15 -13.84 -14.33
N GLU A 42 16.63 -12.62 -14.18
CA GLU A 42 17.70 -12.34 -13.23
C GLU A 42 17.14 -12.12 -11.83
N LYS A 43 17.81 -12.68 -10.83
CA LYS A 43 17.42 -12.47 -9.43
C LYS A 43 17.94 -11.13 -8.94
N ILE A 44 17.04 -10.36 -8.35
CA ILE A 44 17.36 -9.06 -7.78
C ILE A 44 16.79 -8.97 -6.37
N THR A 45 17.41 -8.13 -5.55
CA THR A 45 16.94 -7.88 -4.19
C THR A 45 16.40 -6.46 -4.10
N ARG A 46 15.20 -6.31 -3.53
CA ARG A 46 14.58 -5.02 -3.24
C ARG A 46 14.33 -4.91 -1.74
N ILE A 47 14.38 -3.68 -1.23
CA ILE A 47 14.04 -3.41 0.17
C ILE A 47 12.97 -2.31 0.15
N PRO A 48 11.72 -2.67 -0.13
CA PRO A 48 10.64 -1.68 -0.15
C PRO A 48 10.35 -1.20 1.27
N ASP A 49 9.81 0.01 1.37
CA ASP A 49 9.41 0.54 2.67
C ASP A 49 8.30 -0.31 3.28
N LEU A 50 7.31 -0.71 2.47
CA LEU A 50 6.24 -1.60 2.89
C LEU A 50 6.08 -2.74 1.91
N THR A 51 5.90 -3.93 2.45
CA THR A 51 5.46 -5.10 1.68
C THR A 51 4.12 -5.53 2.24
N ILE A 52 3.08 -5.52 1.42
CA ILE A 52 1.74 -5.88 1.86
C ILE A 52 1.33 -7.18 1.17
N GLN A 53 0.90 -8.15 1.97
CA GLN A 53 0.37 -9.40 1.47
C GLN A 53 -1.14 -9.38 1.60
N LEU A 54 -1.82 -9.36 0.47
CA LEU A 54 -3.28 -9.37 0.41
C LEU A 54 -3.78 -10.79 0.24
N LYS A 55 -4.96 -11.05 0.77
CA LYS A 55 -5.62 -12.34 0.66
C LYS A 55 -7.13 -12.11 0.65
N ASP A 56 -7.82 -12.73 -0.29
CA ASP A 56 -9.27 -12.64 -0.36
C ASP A 56 -9.95 -13.89 0.22
N LYS A 57 -11.29 -13.90 0.17
CA LYS A 57 -12.09 -15.03 0.67
C LYS A 57 -11.80 -16.34 -0.05
N ARG A 58 -11.37 -16.26 -1.30
CA ARG A 58 -11.11 -17.44 -2.13
C ARG A 58 -9.67 -17.92 -2.00
N GLN A 59 -8.95 -17.42 -1.00
CA GLN A 59 -7.54 -17.75 -0.76
C GLN A 59 -6.61 -17.23 -1.86
N LYS A 60 -7.08 -16.36 -2.74
CA LYS A 60 -6.22 -15.69 -3.68
C LYS A 60 -5.27 -14.76 -2.92
N ARG A 61 -4.00 -14.81 -3.27
CA ARG A 61 -2.97 -14.02 -2.60
C ARG A 61 -2.27 -13.12 -3.60
N ALA A 62 -1.82 -11.98 -3.12
CA ALA A 62 -1.01 -11.07 -3.91
C ALA A 62 -0.06 -10.32 -2.99
N THR A 63 1.07 -9.93 -3.55
CA THR A 63 2.07 -9.12 -2.84
C THR A 63 2.19 -7.78 -3.55
N VAL A 64 2.17 -6.71 -2.78
CA VAL A 64 2.31 -5.35 -3.30
C VAL A 64 3.44 -4.67 -2.55
N LEU A 65 4.28 -3.95 -3.27
CA LEU A 65 5.40 -3.22 -2.70
C LEU A 65 5.11 -1.72 -2.77
N LEU A 66 5.33 -1.03 -1.66
CA LEU A 66 5.16 0.41 -1.59
C LEU A 66 6.45 1.07 -1.12
N ASP A 67 6.80 2.17 -1.78
CA ASP A 67 7.86 3.06 -1.32
C ASP A 67 7.26 4.41 -1.01
N TYR A 68 7.68 4.97 0.11
CA TYR A 68 7.25 6.29 0.54
C TYR A 68 8.31 7.31 0.20
N ASP A 69 7.94 8.34 -0.54
CA ASP A 69 8.85 9.41 -0.92
C ASP A 69 8.35 10.75 -0.38
N PRO A 70 8.92 11.23 0.74
CA PRO A 70 8.47 12.49 1.32
C PRO A 70 8.89 13.70 0.50
N ALA A 71 9.86 13.56 -0.38
CA ALA A 71 10.45 14.68 -1.11
C ALA A 71 9.75 15.01 -2.42
N VAL A 72 8.80 14.19 -2.84
CA VAL A 72 8.11 14.43 -4.11
C VAL A 72 7.22 15.67 -4.02
N THR A 73 7.56 16.66 -4.83
CA THR A 73 6.83 17.92 -4.90
C THR A 73 6.60 18.26 -6.36
N HIS A 74 5.66 17.58 -7.00
CA HIS A 74 5.37 17.86 -8.39
C HIS A 74 4.04 18.57 -8.54
N SER A 75 3.88 19.33 -9.60
CA SER A 75 2.59 19.83 -10.02
C SER A 75 1.69 18.63 -10.20
N GLY A 76 0.61 18.56 -9.48
CA GLY A 76 -0.22 17.37 -9.46
C GLY A 76 0.30 16.32 -8.48
N GLY A 77 0.93 16.72 -7.37
CA GLY A 77 1.56 15.86 -6.39
C GLY A 77 0.64 14.89 -5.67
N GLN A 78 -0.63 14.83 -6.03
CA GLN A 78 -1.57 13.84 -5.50
C GLN A 78 -1.64 12.59 -6.37
N LYS A 79 -0.86 12.54 -7.45
CA LYS A 79 -0.87 11.38 -8.33
C LYS A 79 -0.11 10.22 -7.69
N ILE A 80 -0.73 9.07 -7.76
CA ILE A 80 -0.09 7.80 -7.38
C ILE A 80 0.81 7.40 -8.54
N THR A 81 2.09 7.21 -8.25
CA THR A 81 3.03 6.76 -9.27
C THR A 81 3.19 5.26 -9.20
N ARG A 82 2.89 4.60 -10.30
CA ARG A 82 3.15 3.18 -10.46
C ARG A 82 4.43 3.01 -11.26
N ASP A 83 5.36 2.24 -10.72
CA ASP A 83 6.63 2.02 -11.38
C ASP A 83 6.49 0.96 -12.46
N LEU A 84 6.28 1.40 -13.70
CA LEU A 84 6.07 0.51 -14.83
C LEU A 84 7.30 -0.33 -15.15
N ASP A 85 8.49 0.18 -14.87
CA ASP A 85 9.71 -0.57 -15.12
C ASP A 85 9.85 -1.75 -14.16
N ARG A 86 9.23 -1.65 -13.00
CA ARG A 86 9.27 -2.71 -11.98
C ARG A 86 8.05 -3.62 -12.03
N GLU A 87 7.05 -3.35 -12.87
CA GLU A 87 5.87 -4.19 -12.95
C GLU A 87 6.15 -5.61 -13.39
N ASN A 88 7.28 -5.82 -14.08
CA ASN A 88 7.65 -7.15 -14.56
C ASN A 88 8.48 -7.94 -13.52
N GLU A 89 8.65 -7.41 -12.32
CA GLU A 89 9.32 -8.13 -11.25
C GLU A 89 8.35 -9.12 -10.61
N LEU A 90 8.86 -10.32 -10.34
CA LEU A 90 8.04 -11.43 -9.87
C LEU A 90 8.52 -11.94 -8.53
N VAL A 91 7.57 -12.25 -7.64
CA VAL A 91 7.85 -12.99 -6.42
C VAL A 91 7.27 -14.39 -6.61
N THR A 92 8.14 -15.41 -6.55
CA THR A 92 7.73 -16.81 -6.73
C THR A 92 6.89 -17.04 -7.99
N GLY A 93 7.26 -16.34 -9.09
CA GLY A 93 6.56 -16.47 -10.37
C GLY A 93 5.27 -15.66 -10.48
N VAL A 94 4.94 -14.88 -9.46
CA VAL A 94 3.73 -14.05 -9.44
C VAL A 94 4.11 -12.59 -9.54
N GLN A 95 3.43 -11.86 -10.41
CA GLN A 95 3.68 -10.44 -10.63
C GLN A 95 3.43 -9.65 -9.34
N CYS A 96 4.33 -8.69 -9.08
CA CYS A 96 4.34 -7.95 -7.83
C CYS A 96 4.26 -6.44 -8.14
N PRO A 97 3.07 -5.83 -8.08
CA PRO A 97 2.94 -4.40 -8.37
C PRO A 97 3.73 -3.53 -7.39
N HIS A 98 4.30 -2.45 -7.92
CA HIS A 98 5.03 -1.46 -7.14
C HIS A 98 4.30 -0.12 -7.19
N PHE A 99 4.19 0.53 -6.05
CA PHE A 99 3.59 1.87 -5.96
C PHE A 99 4.54 2.79 -5.22
N SER A 100 4.64 4.03 -5.69
CA SER A 100 5.33 5.10 -4.98
C SER A 100 4.30 6.06 -4.41
N VAL A 101 4.42 6.34 -3.12
CA VAL A 101 3.46 7.16 -2.39
C VAL A 101 4.18 8.40 -1.88
N SER A 102 3.67 9.57 -2.23
CA SER A 102 4.27 10.83 -1.79
C SER A 102 3.65 11.31 -0.49
N GLY A 103 4.40 12.13 0.24
CA GLY A 103 3.87 12.78 1.43
C GLY A 103 2.68 13.69 1.11
N GLU A 104 2.73 14.34 -0.04
CA GLU A 104 1.65 15.23 -0.49
C GLU A 104 0.34 14.46 -0.68
N MET A 105 0.43 13.26 -1.24
CA MET A 105 -0.72 12.40 -1.45
C MET A 105 -1.40 12.02 -0.15
N LEU A 106 -0.63 11.81 0.91
CA LEU A 106 -1.17 11.40 2.21
C LEU A 106 -1.91 12.51 2.95
N LYS A 107 -1.84 13.75 2.46
CA LYS A 107 -2.58 14.88 3.03
C LYS A 107 -4.06 14.85 2.67
N SER A 108 -4.47 14.01 1.73
CA SER A 108 -5.85 13.90 1.28
C SER A 108 -6.36 12.49 1.55
N PHE A 109 -7.46 12.38 2.30
CA PHE A 109 -8.07 11.09 2.55
C PHE A 109 -8.55 10.43 1.25
N GLU A 110 -9.09 11.22 0.33
CA GLU A 110 -9.55 10.72 -0.97
C GLU A 110 -8.41 10.13 -1.80
N SER A 111 -7.22 10.71 -1.67
CA SER A 111 -6.03 10.15 -2.34
C SER A 111 -5.65 8.80 -1.76
N VAL A 112 -5.79 8.64 -0.44
CA VAL A 112 -5.55 7.34 0.21
C VAL A 112 -6.58 6.30 -0.26
N GLN A 113 -7.84 6.70 -0.36
CA GLN A 113 -8.87 5.81 -0.91
C GLN A 113 -8.54 5.40 -2.34
N GLY A 114 -8.04 6.33 -3.14
CA GLY A 114 -7.60 6.05 -4.50
C GLY A 114 -6.45 5.07 -4.56
N LEU A 115 -5.49 5.19 -3.65
CA LEU A 115 -4.38 4.24 -3.54
C LEU A 115 -4.90 2.84 -3.25
N VAL A 116 -5.78 2.72 -2.27
CA VAL A 116 -6.36 1.42 -1.89
C VAL A 116 -7.10 0.80 -3.08
N ARG A 117 -7.87 1.61 -3.81
CA ARG A 117 -8.58 1.15 -5.00
C ARG A 117 -7.61 0.63 -6.05
N GLN A 118 -6.54 1.36 -6.33
CA GLN A 118 -5.56 0.93 -7.32
C GLN A 118 -4.84 -0.34 -6.90
N ILE A 119 -4.53 -0.49 -5.61
CA ILE A 119 -3.92 -1.70 -5.09
C ILE A 119 -4.84 -2.89 -5.34
N ARG A 120 -6.13 -2.74 -5.04
CA ARG A 120 -7.10 -3.83 -5.24
C ARG A 120 -7.30 -4.14 -6.72
N GLU A 121 -7.37 -3.12 -7.57
CA GLU A 121 -7.51 -3.33 -9.00
C GLU A 121 -6.29 -4.04 -9.60
N SER A 122 -5.10 -3.66 -9.20
CA SER A 122 -3.86 -4.25 -9.74
C SER A 122 -3.66 -5.69 -9.29
N THR A 123 -4.21 -6.06 -8.14
CA THR A 123 -4.07 -7.42 -7.59
C THR A 123 -5.27 -8.31 -7.90
N GLY A 124 -6.41 -7.71 -8.25
CA GLY A 124 -7.66 -8.44 -8.42
C GLY A 124 -8.26 -8.92 -7.12
N ILE A 125 -7.74 -8.46 -5.98
CA ILE A 125 -8.26 -8.84 -4.67
C ILE A 125 -9.27 -7.82 -4.21
N THR A 126 -10.51 -8.27 -4.02
CA THR A 126 -11.61 -7.39 -3.64
C THR A 126 -11.62 -7.14 -2.14
N ALA A 127 -12.30 -6.07 -1.75
CA ALA A 127 -12.51 -5.75 -0.35
C ALA A 127 -13.31 -6.85 0.31
N ARG A 128 -13.01 -7.12 1.59
CA ARG A 128 -13.83 -8.02 2.38
C ARG A 128 -15.17 -7.36 2.66
N ASP A 129 -16.22 -8.16 2.70
CA ASP A 129 -17.54 -7.66 3.07
C ASP A 129 -17.54 -7.20 4.51
N THR A 130 -18.28 -6.14 4.76
CA THR A 130 -18.48 -5.64 6.11
C THR A 130 -19.92 -5.10 6.21
N THR A 131 -20.51 -5.29 7.38
CA THR A 131 -21.83 -4.72 7.69
C THR A 131 -21.70 -3.38 8.41
N MET A 132 -20.48 -2.89 8.57
CA MET A 132 -20.17 -1.67 9.30
C MET A 132 -20.63 -0.45 8.50
N SER A 133 -21.69 0.22 8.95
CA SER A 133 -22.25 1.37 8.25
C SER A 133 -21.42 2.64 8.38
N ASP A 134 -20.57 2.72 9.40
CA ASP A 134 -19.74 3.88 9.68
C ASP A 134 -18.28 3.67 9.29
N LEU A 135 -18.00 2.72 8.40
CA LEU A 135 -16.65 2.36 8.06
C LEU A 135 -15.83 3.54 7.52
N GLU A 136 -16.39 4.28 6.59
CA GLU A 136 -15.65 5.41 6.02
C GLU A 136 -15.36 6.47 7.08
N GLU A 137 -16.28 6.72 7.99
CA GLU A 137 -16.05 7.67 9.08
C GLU A 137 -14.89 7.21 9.97
N ARG A 138 -14.83 5.92 10.27
CA ARG A 138 -13.74 5.37 11.08
C ARG A 138 -12.41 5.46 10.35
N GLN A 139 -12.41 5.19 9.06
CA GLN A 139 -11.19 5.29 8.24
C GLN A 139 -10.71 6.73 8.17
N ARG A 140 -11.61 7.67 7.96
CA ARG A 140 -11.27 9.09 7.92
C ARG A 140 -10.74 9.57 9.27
N ALA A 141 -11.33 9.10 10.36
CA ALA A 141 -10.87 9.45 11.70
C ALA A 141 -9.46 8.92 11.97
N LEU A 142 -9.19 7.69 11.59
CA LEU A 142 -7.85 7.12 11.76
C LEU A 142 -6.84 7.88 10.91
N TRP A 143 -7.17 8.15 9.65
CA TRP A 143 -6.31 8.93 8.76
C TRP A 143 -5.98 10.30 9.40
N ALA A 144 -6.98 10.99 9.91
CA ALA A 144 -6.76 12.30 10.53
C ALA A 144 -5.83 12.23 11.72
N ARG A 145 -5.99 11.20 12.55
CA ARG A 145 -5.11 11.00 13.71
C ARG A 145 -3.68 10.71 13.31
N LEU A 146 -3.48 9.97 12.23
CA LEU A 146 -2.15 9.57 11.79
C LEU A 146 -1.43 10.63 10.97
N PHE A 147 -2.15 11.42 10.20
CA PHE A 147 -1.54 12.32 9.22
C PHE A 147 -1.90 13.79 9.34
N LYS A 148 -3.10 14.10 9.81
CA LYS A 148 -3.60 15.48 9.77
C LYS A 148 -3.22 16.31 10.99
N THR A 149 -2.96 15.70 12.11
CA THR A 149 -2.75 16.40 13.39
C THR A 149 -1.32 16.91 13.58
N ARG A 150 -0.51 16.90 12.53
CA ARG A 150 0.88 17.34 12.65
C ARG A 150 1.27 18.38 11.63
#